data_0f451b27af6cee60014ec4e81e9a0df0
#
_entry.id   0f451b27af6cee60014ec4e81e9a0df0
#
_cell.length_a   1.000
_cell.length_b   1.000
_cell.length_c   1.000
_cell.angle_alpha   90.00
_cell.angle_beta   90.00
_cell.angle_gamma   90.00
#
_symmetry.space_group_name_H-M   'P 1'
#
loop_
_entity.id
_entity.type
_entity.pdbx_description
1 polymer ?
#
loop_
_entity_poly.entity_id
_entity_poly.type
_entity_poly.pdbx_seq_one_letter_code
_entity_poly.pdbx_strand_id
1 'polypeptide(L)'
;MGFKIGDKVIYPNHGLGVVEKVEEKTILGTTCGFFHLRILSNETTVLVPVANVDNVGLRRAITDEEVERLFLLLGDGKIDNHQNWKGRFKDNSDKMRTGSIYDMADVLKSLTFLAKSKSLSFREKRMLDRAKSLIISEISEVMQTTPAAIEERVNVQLEKCFMTKARNAQRAVARAATAKAAPAKAVVPTVAAPARRQARAS
;
A
#
# COMPACT_ATOMS: atom_id res chain seq x y z
N MET A 1 8.10 -3.36 23.01
CA MET A 1 7.24 -4.58 22.89
C MET A 1 8.11 -5.81 23.18
N GLY A 2 7.68 -6.71 24.09
CA GLY A 2 8.40 -7.95 24.38
C GLY A 2 7.85 -9.09 23.53
N PHE A 3 8.69 -9.70 22.68
CA PHE A 3 8.38 -10.96 22.03
C PHE A 3 8.79 -12.13 22.92
N LYS A 4 8.10 -13.26 22.78
CA LYS A 4 8.38 -14.50 23.49
C LYS A 4 8.87 -15.56 22.52
N ILE A 5 9.54 -16.59 23.06
CA ILE A 5 9.91 -17.77 22.27
C ILE A 5 8.65 -18.39 21.69
N GLY A 6 8.67 -18.71 20.40
CA GLY A 6 7.53 -19.22 19.65
C GLY A 6 6.68 -18.13 18.96
N ASP A 7 6.86 -16.85 19.31
CA ASP A 7 6.11 -15.77 18.64
C ASP A 7 6.48 -15.71 17.15
N LYS A 8 5.43 -15.58 16.32
CA LYS A 8 5.56 -15.33 14.88
C LYS A 8 5.67 -13.84 14.63
N VAL A 9 6.73 -13.43 13.99
CA VAL A 9 7.09 -12.02 13.76
C VAL A 9 7.43 -11.77 12.31
N ILE A 10 7.17 -10.57 11.85
CA ILE A 10 7.56 -10.12 10.51
C ILE A 10 8.84 -9.29 10.64
N TYR A 11 9.88 -9.74 9.95
CA TYR A 11 11.11 -8.99 9.78
C TYR A 11 11.09 -8.29 8.41
N PRO A 12 11.14 -6.95 8.35
CA PRO A 12 11.04 -6.20 7.10
C PRO A 12 12.00 -6.73 6.02
N ASN A 13 11.54 -6.82 4.79
CA ASN A 13 12.27 -7.37 3.65
C ASN A 13 12.69 -8.85 3.74
N HIS A 14 12.54 -9.50 4.88
CA HIS A 14 12.88 -10.94 5.06
C HIS A 14 11.64 -11.82 5.19
N GLY A 15 10.54 -11.23 5.65
CA GLY A 15 9.25 -11.91 5.78
C GLY A 15 9.02 -12.51 7.16
N LEU A 16 8.25 -13.59 7.18
CA LEU A 16 7.83 -14.25 8.40
C LEU A 16 9.00 -15.02 9.05
N GLY A 17 9.18 -14.81 10.35
CA GLY A 17 10.12 -15.53 11.20
C GLY A 17 9.49 -15.98 12.51
N VAL A 18 10.15 -16.88 13.19
CA VAL A 18 9.79 -17.37 14.52
C VAL A 18 10.90 -17.03 15.50
N VAL A 19 10.56 -16.55 16.68
CA VAL A 19 11.49 -16.35 17.78
C VAL A 19 11.85 -17.71 18.37
N GLU A 20 13.04 -18.21 18.08
CA GLU A 20 13.50 -19.51 18.59
C GLU A 20 14.10 -19.42 19.98
N LYS A 21 14.83 -18.34 20.25
CA LYS A 21 15.58 -18.16 21.49
C LYS A 21 15.67 -16.68 21.84
N VAL A 22 15.68 -16.40 23.14
CA VAL A 22 16.08 -15.10 23.69
C VAL A 22 17.35 -15.34 24.49
N GLU A 23 18.42 -14.64 24.16
CA GLU A 23 19.73 -14.83 24.78
C GLU A 23 20.32 -13.48 25.19
N GLU A 24 20.90 -13.43 26.36
CA GLU A 24 21.68 -12.28 26.81
C GLU A 24 23.17 -12.50 26.50
N LYS A 25 23.79 -11.53 25.86
CA LYS A 25 25.23 -11.53 25.56
C LYS A 25 25.89 -10.27 26.10
N THR A 26 27.01 -10.44 26.76
CA THR A 26 27.84 -9.31 27.17
C THR A 26 28.84 -8.98 26.06
N ILE A 27 28.68 -7.82 25.45
CA ILE A 27 29.54 -7.30 24.39
C ILE A 27 30.20 -6.02 24.90
N LEU A 28 31.53 -6.00 24.93
CA LEU A 28 32.30 -4.84 25.39
C LEU A 28 31.87 -4.32 26.78
N GLY A 29 31.58 -5.25 27.72
CA GLY A 29 31.17 -4.91 29.08
C GLY A 29 29.68 -4.50 29.24
N THR A 30 28.90 -4.46 28.17
CA THR A 30 27.47 -4.16 28.20
C THR A 30 26.67 -5.43 27.92
N THR A 31 25.76 -5.80 28.82
CA THR A 31 24.85 -6.93 28.62
C THR A 31 23.65 -6.50 27.79
N CYS A 32 23.50 -7.14 26.63
CA CYS A 32 22.39 -6.89 25.70
C CYS A 32 21.62 -8.19 25.45
N GLY A 33 20.30 -8.10 25.43
CA GLY A 33 19.42 -9.19 25.01
C GLY A 33 19.34 -9.27 23.48
N PHE A 34 19.28 -10.48 22.95
CA PHE A 34 19.13 -10.77 21.52
C PHE A 34 17.99 -11.75 21.29
N PHE A 35 17.19 -11.47 20.28
CA PHE A 35 16.26 -12.43 19.70
C PHE A 35 16.95 -13.21 18.59
N HIS A 36 16.86 -14.53 18.64
CA HIS A 36 17.21 -15.42 17.54
C HIS A 36 15.94 -15.66 16.72
N LEU A 37 15.89 -15.09 15.53
CA LEU A 37 14.75 -15.20 14.62
C LEU A 37 15.10 -16.18 13.51
N ARG A 38 14.39 -17.29 13.41
CA ARG A 38 14.48 -18.17 12.24
C ARG A 38 13.49 -17.69 11.19
N ILE A 39 14.00 -17.23 10.06
CA ILE A 39 13.21 -16.79 8.91
C ILE A 39 12.69 -18.01 8.14
N LEU A 40 11.38 -18.14 7.99
CA LEU A 40 10.78 -19.35 7.41
C LEU A 40 11.02 -19.48 5.90
N SER A 41 11.27 -18.39 5.19
CA SER A 41 11.45 -18.41 3.73
C SER A 41 12.77 -19.03 3.27
N ASN A 42 13.81 -18.99 4.10
CA ASN A 42 15.17 -19.44 3.75
C ASN A 42 15.90 -20.14 4.91
N GLU A 43 15.18 -20.43 5.99
CA GLU A 43 15.67 -21.07 7.21
C GLU A 43 16.91 -20.41 7.84
N THR A 44 17.12 -19.13 7.55
CA THR A 44 18.25 -18.36 8.07
C THR A 44 17.92 -17.84 9.47
N THR A 45 18.84 -18.02 10.42
CA THR A 45 18.72 -17.42 11.75
C THR A 45 19.35 -16.03 11.75
N VAL A 46 18.59 -15.03 12.17
CA VAL A 46 19.01 -13.64 12.32
C VAL A 46 19.00 -13.26 13.79
N LEU A 47 20.07 -12.61 14.25
CA LEU A 47 20.16 -12.06 15.61
C LEU A 47 19.72 -10.60 15.60
N VAL A 48 18.70 -10.29 16.38
CA VAL A 48 18.19 -8.93 16.51
C VAL A 48 18.35 -8.49 17.97
N PRO A 49 19.12 -7.41 18.24
CA PRO A 49 19.20 -6.85 19.59
C PRO A 49 17.81 -6.39 20.06
N VAL A 50 17.45 -6.72 21.30
CA VAL A 50 16.16 -6.33 21.90
C VAL A 50 15.95 -4.81 21.85
N ALA A 51 17.03 -4.04 22.07
CA ALA A 51 17.00 -2.59 22.02
C ALA A 51 16.71 -2.01 20.62
N ASN A 52 16.94 -2.80 19.55
CA ASN A 52 16.80 -2.35 18.17
C ASN A 52 15.53 -2.87 17.48
N VAL A 53 14.66 -3.57 18.19
CA VAL A 53 13.42 -4.15 17.65
C VAL A 53 12.58 -3.12 16.88
N ASP A 54 12.36 -1.95 17.48
CA ASP A 54 11.57 -0.88 16.87
C ASP A 54 12.30 -0.24 15.67
N ASN A 55 13.63 -0.09 15.76
CA ASN A 55 14.44 0.50 14.69
C ASN A 55 14.50 -0.39 13.44
N VAL A 56 14.53 -1.71 13.62
CA VAL A 56 14.51 -2.66 12.49
C VAL A 56 13.09 -2.91 11.98
N GLY A 57 12.06 -2.41 12.67
CA GLY A 57 10.66 -2.55 12.27
C GLY A 57 10.10 -3.96 12.46
N LEU A 58 10.63 -4.72 13.45
CA LEU A 58 10.10 -6.04 13.78
C LEU A 58 8.69 -5.90 14.35
N ARG A 59 7.71 -6.59 13.78
CA ARG A 59 6.31 -6.53 14.20
C ARG A 59 5.68 -7.91 14.27
N ARG A 60 4.55 -8.02 14.94
CA ARG A 60 3.72 -9.23 14.86
C ARG A 60 3.08 -9.38 13.49
N ALA A 61 2.75 -10.60 13.12
CA ALA A 61 1.90 -10.86 11.96
C ALA A 61 0.53 -10.17 12.15
N ILE A 62 -0.11 -9.83 11.04
CA ILE A 62 -1.43 -9.20 11.04
C ILE A 62 -2.50 -10.14 11.60
N THR A 63 -3.63 -9.57 12.02
CA THR A 63 -4.80 -10.32 12.48
C THR A 63 -5.72 -10.67 11.30
N ASP A 64 -6.66 -11.60 11.52
CA ASP A 64 -7.67 -11.96 10.51
C ASP A 64 -8.49 -10.75 10.03
N GLU A 65 -8.82 -9.83 10.96
CA GLU A 65 -9.54 -8.60 10.61
C GLU A 65 -8.68 -7.68 9.70
N GLU A 66 -7.39 -7.63 9.94
CA GLU A 66 -6.46 -6.86 9.11
C GLU A 66 -6.26 -7.51 7.74
N VAL A 67 -6.34 -8.83 7.64
CA VAL A 67 -6.35 -9.55 6.35
C VAL A 67 -7.55 -9.13 5.51
N GLU A 68 -8.73 -9.08 6.08
CA GLU A 68 -9.92 -8.64 5.35
C GLU A 68 -9.81 -7.15 4.90
N ARG A 69 -9.28 -6.28 5.76
CA ARG A 69 -9.00 -4.89 5.39
C ARG A 69 -7.99 -4.79 4.25
N LEU A 70 -6.97 -5.63 4.27
CA LEU A 70 -5.97 -5.71 3.21
C LEU A 70 -6.58 -6.13 1.87
N PHE A 71 -7.46 -7.14 1.86
CA PHE A 71 -8.18 -7.53 0.64
C PHE A 71 -9.08 -6.42 0.11
N LEU A 72 -9.76 -5.66 0.99
CA LEU A 72 -10.53 -4.48 0.58
C LEU A 72 -9.63 -3.41 -0.06
N LEU A 73 -8.47 -3.13 0.52
CA LEU A 73 -7.49 -2.18 -0.01
C LEU A 73 -6.92 -2.64 -1.35
N LEU A 74 -6.65 -3.94 -1.51
CA LEU A 74 -6.19 -4.51 -2.78
C LEU A 74 -7.23 -4.35 -3.90
N GLY A 75 -8.53 -4.29 -3.59
CA GLY A 75 -9.63 -4.18 -4.55
C GLY A 75 -10.21 -2.77 -4.75
N ASP A 76 -9.72 -1.75 -4.06
CA ASP A 76 -10.35 -0.41 -3.94
C ASP A 76 -10.29 0.49 -5.19
N GLY A 77 -9.49 0.13 -6.18
CA GLY A 77 -9.28 0.90 -7.41
C GLY A 77 -8.35 2.11 -7.26
N LYS A 78 -7.79 2.34 -6.08
CA LYS A 78 -6.81 3.41 -5.84
C LYS A 78 -5.41 2.88 -6.14
N ILE A 79 -4.72 3.50 -7.07
CA ILE A 79 -3.36 3.13 -7.48
C ILE A 79 -2.57 4.42 -7.65
N ASP A 80 -1.51 4.56 -6.87
CA ASP A 80 -0.55 5.65 -7.03
C ASP A 80 0.21 5.48 -8.35
N ASN A 81 0.13 6.48 -9.20
CA ASN A 81 0.73 6.44 -10.52
C ASN A 81 1.79 7.53 -10.68
N HIS A 82 2.98 7.26 -10.18
CA HIS A 82 4.13 8.14 -10.42
C HIS A 82 4.66 7.93 -11.84
N GLN A 83 4.61 8.96 -12.66
CA GLN A 83 5.06 8.88 -14.06
C GLN A 83 6.59 8.76 -14.16
N ASN A 84 7.34 9.37 -13.24
CA ASN A 84 8.79 9.31 -13.22
C ASN A 84 9.28 8.00 -12.59
N TRP A 85 10.03 7.18 -13.34
CA TRP A 85 10.53 5.89 -12.88
C TRP A 85 11.49 5.98 -11.68
N LYS A 86 12.34 7.01 -11.61
CA LYS A 86 13.29 7.19 -10.50
C LYS A 86 12.56 7.49 -9.18
N GLY A 87 11.59 8.41 -9.21
CA GLY A 87 10.74 8.70 -8.07
C GLY A 87 9.98 7.46 -7.62
N ARG A 88 9.28 6.80 -8.55
CA ARG A 88 8.51 5.58 -8.27
C ARG A 88 9.35 4.46 -7.64
N PHE A 89 10.56 4.21 -8.18
CA PHE A 89 11.44 3.17 -7.62
C PHE A 89 11.86 3.50 -6.19
N LYS A 90 12.22 4.77 -5.91
CA LYS A 90 12.57 5.23 -4.58
C LYS A 90 11.38 5.06 -3.62
N ASP A 91 10.22 5.59 -3.98
CA ASP A 91 9.01 5.56 -3.15
C ASP A 91 8.58 4.10 -2.85
N ASN A 92 8.59 3.24 -3.85
CA ASN A 92 8.31 1.81 -3.64
C ASN A 92 9.37 1.13 -2.76
N SER A 93 10.65 1.49 -2.91
CA SER A 93 11.72 0.96 -2.07
C SER A 93 11.57 1.40 -0.62
N ASP A 94 11.19 2.66 -0.39
CA ASP A 94 10.95 3.19 0.95
C ASP A 94 9.72 2.51 1.58
N LYS A 95 8.62 2.33 0.83
CA LYS A 95 7.45 1.55 1.27
C LYS A 95 7.81 0.10 1.65
N MET A 96 8.67 -0.56 0.89
CA MET A 96 9.13 -1.92 1.22
C MET A 96 9.95 -1.97 2.51
N ARG A 97 10.61 -0.88 2.88
CA ARG A 97 11.43 -0.79 4.11
C ARG A 97 10.60 -0.59 5.38
N THR A 98 9.42 0.01 5.27
CA THR A 98 8.53 0.21 6.44
C THR A 98 8.12 -1.11 7.08
N GLY A 99 8.13 -2.21 6.32
CA GLY A 99 7.62 -3.51 6.78
C GLY A 99 6.09 -3.56 6.89
N SER A 100 5.39 -2.47 6.60
CA SER A 100 3.92 -2.42 6.61
C SER A 100 3.36 -3.27 5.46
N ILE A 101 2.43 -4.16 5.77
CA ILE A 101 1.78 -4.98 4.74
C ILE A 101 0.91 -4.13 3.82
N TYR A 102 0.36 -3.03 4.32
CA TYR A 102 -0.44 -2.09 3.51
C TYR A 102 0.42 -1.35 2.50
N ASP A 103 1.63 -0.92 2.91
CA ASP A 103 2.60 -0.31 1.99
C ASP A 103 3.07 -1.30 0.92
N MET A 104 3.30 -2.57 1.31
CA MET A 104 3.62 -3.64 0.36
C MET A 104 2.47 -3.90 -0.62
N ALA A 105 1.22 -3.83 -0.17
CA ALA A 105 0.05 -3.95 -1.03
C ALA A 105 -0.04 -2.80 -2.05
N ASP A 106 0.31 -1.58 -1.67
CA ASP A 106 0.37 -0.45 -2.60
C ASP A 106 1.48 -0.62 -3.65
N VAL A 107 2.65 -1.13 -3.24
CA VAL A 107 3.72 -1.49 -4.17
C VAL A 107 3.24 -2.58 -5.14
N LEU A 108 2.60 -3.63 -4.63
CA LEU A 108 2.03 -4.71 -5.43
C LEU A 108 1.02 -4.18 -6.45
N LYS A 109 0.04 -3.35 -6.03
CA LYS A 109 -0.96 -2.74 -6.92
C LYS A 109 -0.30 -1.89 -8.02
N SER A 110 0.61 -1.00 -7.64
CA SER A 110 1.23 -0.04 -8.56
C SER A 110 2.09 -0.74 -9.60
N LEU A 111 2.92 -1.71 -9.20
CA LEU A 111 3.80 -2.44 -10.11
C LEU A 111 3.03 -3.43 -11.00
N THR A 112 2.01 -4.11 -10.47
CA THR A 112 1.14 -4.99 -11.28
C THR A 112 0.36 -4.20 -12.33
N PHE A 113 -0.16 -3.03 -11.96
CA PHE A 113 -0.84 -2.14 -12.90
C PHE A 113 0.12 -1.62 -13.98
N LEU A 114 1.34 -1.25 -13.59
CA LEU A 114 2.36 -0.81 -14.53
C LEU A 114 2.74 -1.93 -15.51
N ALA A 115 2.86 -3.17 -15.03
CA ALA A 115 3.19 -4.35 -15.85
C ALA A 115 2.17 -4.60 -16.97
N LYS A 116 0.90 -4.19 -16.78
CA LYS A 116 -0.14 -4.29 -17.83
C LYS A 116 0.05 -3.28 -18.97
N SER A 117 0.70 -2.16 -18.70
CA SER A 117 0.87 -1.07 -19.67
C SER A 117 2.28 -0.95 -20.23
N LYS A 118 3.29 -1.37 -19.47
CA LYS A 118 4.71 -1.25 -19.83
C LYS A 118 5.50 -2.45 -19.32
N SER A 119 6.59 -2.78 -20.00
CA SER A 119 7.56 -3.76 -19.49
C SER A 119 8.25 -3.19 -18.25
N LEU A 120 8.24 -3.94 -17.14
CA LEU A 120 8.97 -3.61 -15.93
C LEU A 120 10.47 -3.80 -16.11
N SER A 121 11.27 -2.95 -15.48
CA SER A 121 12.71 -3.16 -15.35
C SER A 121 12.99 -4.39 -14.48
N PHE A 122 14.21 -4.95 -14.58
CA PHE A 122 14.61 -6.09 -13.76
C PHE A 122 14.45 -5.84 -12.26
N ARG A 123 14.80 -4.64 -11.79
CA ARG A 123 14.65 -4.25 -10.39
C ARG A 123 13.19 -4.16 -9.95
N GLU A 124 12.31 -3.61 -10.81
CA GLU A 124 10.87 -3.52 -10.54
C GLU A 124 10.22 -4.92 -10.53
N LYS A 125 10.63 -5.83 -11.42
CA LYS A 125 10.16 -7.23 -11.40
C LYS A 125 10.53 -7.92 -10.09
N ARG A 126 11.79 -7.84 -9.66
CA ARG A 126 12.22 -8.40 -8.38
C ARG A 126 11.47 -7.80 -7.18
N MET A 127 11.18 -6.50 -7.22
CA MET A 127 10.42 -5.83 -6.17
C MET A 127 8.96 -6.31 -6.15
N LEU A 128 8.34 -6.46 -7.32
CA LEU A 128 6.99 -7.01 -7.47
C LEU A 128 6.90 -8.44 -6.91
N ASP A 129 7.82 -9.32 -7.33
CA ASP A 129 7.87 -10.70 -6.88
C ASP A 129 8.09 -10.78 -5.36
N ARG A 130 8.95 -9.91 -4.84
CA ARG A 130 9.22 -9.83 -3.41
C ARG A 130 8.00 -9.37 -2.61
N ALA A 131 7.34 -8.28 -3.04
CA ALA A 131 6.13 -7.79 -2.38
C ALA A 131 5.03 -8.85 -2.39
N LYS A 132 4.83 -9.51 -3.53
CA LYS A 132 3.85 -10.60 -3.68
C LYS A 132 4.14 -11.75 -2.75
N SER A 133 5.39 -12.23 -2.71
CA SER A 133 5.81 -13.34 -1.85
C SER A 133 5.62 -13.02 -0.36
N LEU A 134 5.99 -11.81 0.08
CA LEU A 134 5.85 -11.38 1.48
C LEU A 134 4.38 -11.31 1.90
N ILE A 135 3.51 -10.75 1.09
CA ILE A 135 2.07 -10.66 1.37
C ILE A 135 1.46 -12.06 1.44
N ILE A 136 1.75 -12.92 0.45
CA ILE A 136 1.20 -14.28 0.40
C ILE A 136 1.66 -15.09 1.60
N SER A 137 2.94 -15.03 1.96
CA SER A 137 3.47 -15.81 3.09
C SER A 137 2.85 -15.38 4.43
N GLU A 138 2.67 -14.07 4.65
CA GLU A 138 2.07 -13.56 5.88
C GLU A 138 0.58 -13.95 5.98
N ILE A 139 -0.20 -13.75 4.91
CA ILE A 139 -1.63 -14.10 4.90
C ILE A 139 -1.83 -15.61 5.02
N SER A 140 -1.02 -16.42 4.31
CA SER A 140 -1.11 -17.89 4.36
C SER A 140 -0.92 -18.40 5.78
N GLU A 141 0.01 -17.81 6.51
CA GLU A 141 0.29 -18.18 7.88
C GLU A 141 -0.85 -17.78 8.84
N VAL A 142 -1.40 -16.58 8.66
CA VAL A 142 -2.51 -16.10 9.50
C VAL A 142 -3.76 -16.93 9.25
N MET A 143 -4.14 -17.12 7.99
CA MET A 143 -5.35 -17.84 7.60
C MET A 143 -5.20 -19.37 7.62
N GLN A 144 -4.02 -19.91 7.93
CA GLN A 144 -3.71 -21.34 7.89
C GLN A 144 -4.16 -21.99 6.55
N THR A 145 -3.89 -21.28 5.46
CA THR A 145 -4.30 -21.64 4.10
C THR A 145 -3.09 -21.78 3.20
N THR A 146 -3.22 -22.56 2.12
CA THR A 146 -2.10 -22.76 1.19
C THR A 146 -1.71 -21.47 0.46
N PRO A 147 -0.42 -21.23 0.21
CA PRO A 147 0.05 -20.04 -0.53
C PRO A 147 -0.62 -19.89 -1.89
N ALA A 148 -0.89 -20.99 -2.59
CA ALA A 148 -1.55 -20.98 -3.91
C ALA A 148 -2.98 -20.42 -3.84
N ALA A 149 -3.77 -20.80 -2.83
CA ALA A 149 -5.13 -20.29 -2.65
C ALA A 149 -5.13 -18.79 -2.30
N ILE A 150 -4.16 -18.33 -1.50
CA ILE A 150 -4.00 -16.90 -1.20
C ILE A 150 -3.55 -16.12 -2.44
N GLU A 151 -2.63 -16.66 -3.22
CA GLU A 151 -2.19 -16.05 -4.47
C GLU A 151 -3.36 -15.84 -5.44
N GLU A 152 -4.23 -16.81 -5.58
CA GLU A 152 -5.43 -16.69 -6.41
C GLU A 152 -6.36 -15.60 -5.89
N ARG A 153 -6.65 -15.56 -4.56
CA ARG A 153 -7.46 -14.49 -3.95
C ARG A 153 -6.84 -13.10 -4.18
N VAL A 154 -5.54 -12.95 -4.02
CA VAL A 154 -4.82 -11.69 -4.28
C VAL A 154 -4.97 -11.27 -5.74
N ASN A 155 -4.78 -12.20 -6.69
CA ASN A 155 -4.92 -11.92 -8.12
C ASN A 155 -6.35 -11.47 -8.47
N VAL A 156 -7.38 -12.13 -7.93
CA VAL A 156 -8.79 -11.74 -8.10
C VAL A 156 -9.05 -10.32 -7.59
N GLN A 157 -8.50 -9.95 -6.43
CA GLN A 157 -8.68 -8.59 -5.90
C GLN A 157 -7.93 -7.55 -6.73
N LEU A 158 -6.75 -7.86 -7.24
CA LEU A 158 -6.02 -6.97 -8.16
C LEU A 158 -6.79 -6.73 -9.45
N GLU A 159 -7.38 -7.77 -10.06
CA GLU A 159 -8.23 -7.61 -11.24
C GLU A 159 -9.44 -6.72 -10.95
N LYS A 160 -10.10 -6.93 -9.83
CA LYS A 160 -11.21 -6.08 -9.36
C LYS A 160 -10.77 -4.62 -9.18
N CYS A 161 -9.57 -4.39 -8.62
CA CYS A 161 -8.98 -3.07 -8.49
C CYS A 161 -8.84 -2.38 -9.86
N PHE A 162 -8.32 -3.07 -10.85
CA PHE A 162 -8.10 -2.51 -12.18
C PHE A 162 -9.42 -2.21 -12.90
N MET A 163 -10.40 -3.09 -12.79
CA MET A 163 -11.76 -2.86 -13.29
C MET A 163 -12.40 -1.63 -12.63
N THR A 164 -12.27 -1.50 -11.32
CA THR A 164 -12.80 -0.36 -10.56
C THR A 164 -12.13 0.95 -10.98
N LYS A 165 -10.79 0.94 -11.14
CA LYS A 165 -10.05 2.10 -11.64
C LYS A 165 -10.50 2.52 -13.04
N ALA A 166 -10.64 1.56 -13.96
CA ALA A 166 -11.10 1.83 -15.32
C ALA A 166 -12.51 2.44 -15.33
N ARG A 167 -13.43 1.87 -14.56
CA ARG A 167 -14.81 2.38 -14.41
C ARG A 167 -14.85 3.80 -13.83
N ASN A 168 -14.01 4.08 -12.82
CA ASN A 168 -13.92 5.41 -12.22
C ASN A 168 -13.36 6.44 -13.20
N ALA A 169 -12.38 6.09 -14.02
CA ALA A 169 -11.84 6.94 -15.08
C ALA A 169 -12.92 7.27 -16.13
N GLN A 170 -13.69 6.28 -16.58
CA GLN A 170 -14.80 6.50 -17.53
C GLN A 170 -15.87 7.42 -16.94
N ARG A 171 -16.26 7.23 -15.68
CA ARG A 171 -17.22 8.10 -14.98
C ARG A 171 -16.71 9.54 -14.85
N ALA A 172 -15.41 9.73 -14.58
CA ALA A 172 -14.82 11.06 -14.51
C ALA A 172 -14.86 11.77 -15.86
N VAL A 173 -14.55 11.08 -16.96
CA VAL A 173 -14.65 11.63 -18.32
C VAL A 173 -16.10 11.99 -18.67
N ALA A 174 -17.06 11.12 -18.38
CA ALA A 174 -18.47 11.39 -18.62
C ALA A 174 -18.97 12.62 -17.84
N ARG A 175 -18.59 12.75 -16.56
CA ARG A 175 -18.92 13.94 -15.74
C ARG A 175 -18.31 15.22 -16.28
N ALA A 176 -17.07 15.19 -16.77
CA ALA A 176 -16.40 16.34 -17.37
C ALA A 176 -17.10 16.76 -18.69
N ALA A 177 -17.55 15.80 -19.49
CA ALA A 177 -18.30 16.07 -20.73
C ALA A 177 -19.65 16.73 -20.44
N THR A 178 -20.40 16.26 -19.44
CA THR A 178 -21.68 16.84 -19.04
C THR A 178 -21.53 18.23 -18.41
N ALA A 179 -20.46 18.46 -17.61
CA ALA A 179 -20.18 19.78 -17.06
C ALA A 179 -19.83 20.83 -18.14
N LYS A 180 -19.19 20.40 -19.24
CA LYS A 180 -18.84 21.27 -20.37
C LYS A 180 -20.05 21.57 -21.29
N ALA A 181 -21.08 20.74 -21.22
CA ALA A 181 -22.32 20.88 -21.99
C ALA A 181 -23.42 21.69 -21.28
N ALA A 182 -23.22 22.12 -20.03
CA ALA A 182 -24.17 22.98 -19.31
C ALA A 182 -24.18 24.38 -19.94
N PRO A 183 -25.33 24.88 -20.43
CA PRO A 183 -25.40 26.20 -21.06
C PRO A 183 -25.08 27.28 -20.01
N ALA A 184 -24.24 28.24 -20.39
CA ALA A 184 -24.01 29.45 -19.61
C ALA A 184 -25.36 30.09 -19.31
N LYS A 185 -25.71 30.32 -18.04
CA LYS A 185 -26.90 31.06 -17.63
C LYS A 185 -26.91 32.37 -18.37
N ALA A 186 -27.94 32.55 -19.20
CA ALA A 186 -28.20 33.81 -19.91
C ALA A 186 -28.25 34.95 -18.89
N VAL A 187 -27.34 35.90 -19.05
CA VAL A 187 -27.36 37.17 -18.33
C VAL A 187 -28.58 37.92 -18.90
N VAL A 188 -29.62 38.03 -18.12
CA VAL A 188 -30.79 38.87 -18.46
C VAL A 188 -30.29 40.32 -18.39
N PRO A 189 -30.38 41.12 -19.49
CA PRO A 189 -30.01 42.52 -19.42
C PRO A 189 -31.08 43.27 -18.60
N THR A 190 -30.67 43.87 -17.50
CA THR A 190 -31.50 44.77 -16.69
C THR A 190 -31.80 45.99 -17.50
N VAL A 191 -33.08 46.12 -17.93
CA VAL A 191 -33.58 47.31 -18.59
C VAL A 191 -33.57 48.46 -17.60
N ALA A 192 -32.80 49.51 -17.89
CA ALA A 192 -32.75 50.75 -17.12
C ALA A 192 -34.06 51.48 -17.28
N ALA A 193 -34.73 51.85 -16.18
CA ALA A 193 -35.94 52.65 -16.13
C ALA A 193 -35.62 54.10 -16.55
N PRO A 194 -36.51 54.78 -17.32
CA PRO A 194 -36.27 56.15 -17.76
C PRO A 194 -36.43 57.18 -16.63
N ALA A 195 -35.48 58.13 -16.57
CA ALA A 195 -35.42 59.20 -15.60
C ALA A 195 -36.64 60.13 -15.75
N ARG A 196 -37.39 60.32 -14.69
CA ARG A 196 -38.53 61.25 -14.56
C ARG A 196 -38.02 62.69 -14.52
N ARG A 197 -38.23 63.41 -15.57
CA ARG A 197 -37.97 64.86 -15.70
C ARG A 197 -38.93 65.62 -14.76
N GLN A 198 -38.40 66.26 -13.72
CA GLN A 198 -39.18 67.25 -12.97
C GLN A 198 -39.22 68.59 -13.73
N ALA A 199 -40.41 68.98 -14.11
CA ALA A 199 -40.68 70.33 -14.62
C ALA A 199 -40.74 71.25 -13.42
N ARG A 200 -39.95 72.33 -13.43
CA ARG A 200 -40.11 73.51 -12.59
C ARG A 200 -41.12 74.37 -13.31
N ALA A 201 -42.20 74.77 -12.62
CA ALA A 201 -43.05 75.93 -12.96
C ALA A 201 -42.75 77.05 -11.96
N SER A 202 -42.73 78.22 -12.46
CA SER A 202 -42.53 79.56 -11.89
C SER A 202 -43.48 79.88 -10.79
#